data_c66e612aa4aa68c776c59228c6c4ac97
#
_entry.id   c66e612aa4aa68c776c59228c6c4ac97
#
_cell.length_a   1.000
_cell.length_b   1.000
_cell.length_c   1.000
_cell.angle_alpha   90.00
_cell.angle_beta   90.00
_cell.angle_gamma   90.00
#
_symmetry.space_group_name_H-M   'P 1'
#
loop_
_entity.id
_entity.type
_entity.pdbx_description
1 polymer ?
#
loop_
_entity_poly.entity_id
_entity_poly.type
_entity_poly.pdbx_seq_one_letter_code
_entity_poly.pdbx_strand_id
1 'polypeptide(L)'
;MQKPLFIGHEIYRGSSYGALHPLRVPRVSTVMDLSRAMGWLPEAQFITSPRAKPKALNAWHTPEYVAALQRIEAQQEVRVGDRERFGIGTVTNPVFPEIFRRPATAAGGSILAGELLAEGGIVYNPAGGTHHGMPD
;
A
#
# COMPACT_ATOMS: atom_id res chain seq x y z
N MET A 1 17.27 15.52 19.24
CA MET A 1 16.02 15.41 18.47
C MET A 1 16.21 14.36 17.38
N GLN A 2 15.39 13.34 17.34
CA GLN A 2 15.44 12.34 16.26
C GLN A 2 15.08 12.99 14.92
N LYS A 3 15.83 12.65 13.88
CA LYS A 3 15.50 13.13 12.53
C LYS A 3 14.22 12.46 12.03
N PRO A 4 13.36 13.18 11.30
CA PRO A 4 12.16 12.58 10.73
C PRO A 4 12.54 11.48 9.73
N LEU A 5 11.71 10.44 9.66
CA LEU A 5 11.89 9.31 8.75
C LEU A 5 10.79 9.32 7.69
N PHE A 6 11.14 8.93 6.48
CA PHE A 6 10.25 8.78 5.34
C PHE A 6 10.20 7.31 4.94
N ILE A 7 9.01 6.71 4.95
CA ILE A 7 8.79 5.34 4.49
C ILE A 7 8.23 5.39 3.06
N GLY A 8 8.91 4.72 2.14
CA GLY A 8 8.49 4.67 0.74
C GLY A 8 8.85 3.36 0.08
N HIS A 9 8.38 3.15 -1.16
CA HIS A 9 8.69 1.96 -1.94
C HIS A 9 8.50 2.24 -3.44
N GLU A 10 9.34 1.65 -4.27
CA GLU A 10 9.29 1.83 -5.74
C GLU A 10 8.07 1.17 -6.40
N ILE A 11 7.37 0.26 -5.70
CA ILE A 11 6.13 -0.36 -6.22
C ILE A 11 5.09 0.69 -6.63
N TYR A 12 5.04 1.83 -5.94
CA TYR A 12 4.07 2.89 -6.22
C TYR A 12 4.33 3.65 -7.52
N ARG A 13 5.53 3.49 -8.09
CA ARG A 13 5.92 4.15 -9.35
C ARG A 13 5.23 3.52 -10.56
N GLY A 14 5.23 2.20 -10.63
CA GLY A 14 4.71 1.44 -11.76
C GLY A 14 3.30 0.90 -11.58
N SER A 15 2.82 0.81 -10.33
CA SER A 15 1.51 0.24 -10.03
C SER A 15 0.40 1.27 -10.25
N SER A 16 -0.64 0.88 -10.97
CA SER A 16 -1.77 1.75 -11.31
C SER A 16 -3.09 0.99 -11.24
N TYR A 17 -4.12 1.68 -10.82
CA TYR A 17 -5.52 1.21 -10.86
C TYR A 17 -6.15 1.26 -12.26
N GLY A 18 -5.38 1.58 -13.29
CA GLY A 18 -5.85 1.75 -14.66
C GLY A 18 -6.09 3.22 -15.05
N ALA A 19 -6.08 3.47 -16.37
CA ALA A 19 -6.09 4.84 -16.92
C ALA A 19 -7.33 5.67 -16.60
N LEU A 20 -8.45 5.01 -16.34
CA LEU A 20 -9.74 5.67 -16.05
C LEU A 20 -10.00 5.85 -14.54
N HIS A 21 -9.17 5.29 -13.68
CA HIS A 21 -9.38 5.35 -12.24
C HIS A 21 -8.93 6.71 -11.66
N PRO A 22 -9.67 7.30 -10.71
CA PRO A 22 -9.27 8.57 -10.06
C PRO A 22 -7.89 8.52 -9.39
N LEU A 23 -7.49 7.34 -8.88
CA LEU A 23 -6.19 7.13 -8.24
C LEU A 23 -5.07 6.72 -9.21
N ARG A 24 -5.22 6.97 -10.50
CA ARG A 24 -4.20 6.67 -11.52
C ARG A 24 -2.91 7.49 -11.38
N VAL A 25 -2.99 8.66 -10.78
CA VAL A 25 -1.84 9.55 -10.61
C VAL A 25 -0.87 8.95 -9.59
N PRO A 26 0.43 8.80 -9.90
CA PRO A 26 1.42 8.18 -9.04
C PRO A 26 1.88 9.14 -7.93
N ARG A 27 0.98 9.56 -7.07
CA ARG A 27 1.22 10.60 -6.05
C ARG A 27 2.35 10.26 -5.08
N VAL A 28 2.43 9.00 -4.64
CA VAL A 28 3.45 8.57 -3.68
C VAL A 28 4.86 8.68 -4.26
N SER A 29 5.09 8.13 -5.46
CA SER A 29 6.40 8.24 -6.13
C SER A 29 6.73 9.68 -6.51
N THR A 30 5.74 10.47 -6.90
CA THR A 30 5.93 11.90 -7.21
C THR A 30 6.37 12.68 -5.96
N VAL A 31 5.78 12.41 -4.79
CA VAL A 31 6.22 13.03 -3.53
C VAL A 31 7.64 12.62 -3.16
N MET A 32 8.00 11.34 -3.34
CA MET A 32 9.37 10.86 -3.12
C MET A 32 10.37 11.60 -4.00
N ASP A 33 10.09 11.68 -5.31
CA ASP A 33 10.97 12.31 -6.29
C ASP A 33 11.10 13.82 -6.03
N LEU A 34 9.99 14.50 -5.75
CA LEU A 34 10.01 15.92 -5.42
C LEU A 34 10.82 16.19 -4.15
N SER A 35 10.60 15.41 -3.10
CA SER A 35 11.33 15.57 -1.83
C SER A 35 12.84 15.36 -2.01
N ARG A 36 13.24 14.39 -2.85
CA ARG A 36 14.65 14.18 -3.21
C ARG A 36 15.21 15.34 -4.01
N ALA A 37 14.48 15.79 -5.04
CA ALA A 37 14.91 16.90 -5.89
C ALA A 37 15.07 18.23 -5.13
N MET A 38 14.24 18.45 -4.12
CA MET A 38 14.32 19.63 -3.23
C MET A 38 15.36 19.49 -2.12
N GLY A 39 16.04 18.34 -2.02
CA GLY A 39 17.02 18.10 -0.95
C GLY A 39 16.41 17.88 0.43
N TRP A 40 15.11 17.64 0.50
CA TRP A 40 14.38 17.44 1.78
C TRP A 40 14.40 15.99 2.28
N LEU A 41 14.81 15.06 1.43
CA LEU A 41 14.86 13.64 1.76
C LEU A 41 16.30 13.09 1.59
N PRO A 42 17.18 13.29 2.59
CA PRO A 42 18.48 12.62 2.61
C PRO A 42 18.32 11.11 2.67
N GLU A 43 19.21 10.37 2.02
CA GLU A 43 19.17 8.90 1.98
C GLU A 43 19.08 8.26 3.37
N ALA A 44 19.81 8.81 4.35
CA ALA A 44 19.79 8.34 5.73
C ALA A 44 18.43 8.49 6.46
N GLN A 45 17.47 9.20 5.89
CA GLN A 45 16.13 9.38 6.41
C GLN A 45 15.07 8.58 5.64
N PHE A 46 15.46 7.88 4.57
CA PHE A 46 14.58 7.04 3.78
C PHE A 46 14.63 5.59 4.25
N ILE A 47 13.46 4.99 4.43
CA ILE A 47 13.29 3.58 4.77
C ILE A 47 12.38 2.94 3.73
N THR A 48 12.83 1.83 3.17
CA THR A 48 12.00 1.03 2.26
C THR A 48 10.89 0.34 3.04
N SER A 49 9.64 0.57 2.64
CA SER A 49 8.47 -0.07 3.24
C SER A 49 8.55 -1.59 3.11
N PRO A 50 8.41 -2.36 4.19
CA PRO A 50 8.26 -3.80 4.09
C PRO A 50 6.86 -4.14 3.57
N ARG A 51 6.69 -5.33 3.01
CA ARG A 51 5.37 -5.89 2.72
C ARG A 51 4.82 -6.57 3.96
N ALA A 52 3.61 -6.19 4.37
CA ALA A 52 2.92 -6.90 5.45
C ALA A 52 2.65 -8.36 5.06
N LYS A 53 2.92 -9.27 5.98
CA LYS A 53 2.58 -10.69 5.81
C LYS A 53 1.08 -10.90 5.99
N PRO A 54 0.46 -11.92 5.35
CA PRO A 54 -0.97 -12.23 5.51
C PRO A 54 -1.41 -12.31 6.97
N LYS A 55 -0.62 -12.93 7.83
CA LYS A 55 -0.91 -13.03 9.27
C LYS A 55 -1.08 -11.65 9.95
N ALA A 56 -0.28 -10.67 9.57
CA ALA A 56 -0.40 -9.31 10.11
C ALA A 56 -1.65 -8.59 9.57
N LEU A 57 -1.98 -8.81 8.30
CA LEU A 57 -3.20 -8.26 7.67
C LEU A 57 -4.47 -8.84 8.29
N ASN A 58 -4.44 -10.11 8.73
CA ASN A 58 -5.55 -10.78 9.37
C ASN A 58 -5.90 -10.23 10.77
N ALA A 59 -5.15 -9.29 11.29
CA ALA A 59 -5.55 -8.54 12.49
C ALA A 59 -6.79 -7.68 12.25
N TRP A 60 -7.05 -7.30 11.00
CA TRP A 60 -8.22 -6.52 10.59
C TRP A 60 -9.02 -7.21 9.48
N HIS A 61 -8.36 -7.65 8.42
CA HIS A 61 -9.01 -8.27 7.27
C HIS A 61 -9.29 -9.75 7.52
N THR A 62 -10.39 -10.26 6.95
CA THR A 62 -10.69 -11.70 6.99
C THR A 62 -9.61 -12.49 6.22
N PRO A 63 -9.21 -13.69 6.70
CA PRO A 63 -8.27 -14.54 5.99
C PRO A 63 -8.69 -14.86 4.55
N GLU A 64 -9.99 -15.02 4.33
CA GLU A 64 -10.59 -15.29 3.02
C GLU A 64 -10.40 -14.14 2.04
N TYR A 65 -10.57 -12.89 2.51
CA TYR A 65 -10.33 -11.70 1.69
C TYR A 65 -8.86 -11.59 1.30
N VAL A 66 -7.96 -11.75 2.26
CA VAL A 66 -6.50 -11.70 2.01
C VAL A 66 -6.09 -12.81 1.03
N ALA A 67 -6.59 -14.03 1.20
CA ALA A 67 -6.32 -15.15 0.30
C ALA A 67 -6.89 -14.90 -1.12
N ALA A 68 -8.07 -14.30 -1.21
CA ALA A 68 -8.68 -13.93 -2.50
C ALA A 68 -7.79 -12.93 -3.25
N LEU A 69 -7.30 -11.87 -2.60
CA LEU A 69 -6.40 -10.90 -3.22
C LEU A 69 -5.09 -11.53 -3.71
N GLN A 70 -4.49 -12.43 -2.93
CA GLN A 70 -3.27 -13.16 -3.34
C GLN A 70 -3.52 -14.03 -4.57
N ARG A 71 -4.63 -14.77 -4.59
CA ARG A 71 -5.03 -15.60 -5.72
C ARG A 71 -5.33 -14.76 -6.97
N ILE A 72 -6.08 -13.66 -6.82
CA ILE A 72 -6.43 -12.77 -7.92
C ILE A 72 -5.17 -12.12 -8.50
N GLU A 73 -4.21 -11.73 -7.67
CA GLU A 73 -2.93 -11.22 -8.14
C GLU A 73 -2.18 -12.26 -8.99
N ALA A 74 -2.14 -13.50 -8.53
CA ALA A 74 -1.43 -14.58 -9.24
C ALA A 74 -2.11 -14.99 -10.56
N GLN A 75 -3.44 -14.99 -10.60
CA GLN A 75 -4.23 -15.46 -11.74
C GLN A 75 -4.70 -14.33 -12.65
N GLN A 76 -4.75 -13.08 -12.16
CA GLN A 76 -5.36 -11.92 -12.82
C GLN A 76 -6.83 -12.16 -13.23
N GLU A 77 -7.53 -13.00 -12.48
CA GLU A 77 -8.92 -13.38 -12.68
C GLU A 77 -9.74 -13.23 -11.38
N VAL A 78 -10.97 -12.78 -11.53
CA VAL A 78 -11.94 -12.64 -10.42
C VAL A 78 -13.03 -13.69 -10.58
N ARG A 79 -13.25 -14.47 -9.54
CA ARG A 79 -14.39 -15.39 -9.48
C ARG A 79 -15.68 -14.62 -9.15
N VAL A 80 -16.82 -15.11 -9.60
CA VAL A 80 -18.13 -14.50 -9.32
C VAL A 80 -18.33 -14.30 -7.81
N GLY A 81 -18.02 -15.31 -7.00
CA GLY A 81 -18.14 -15.23 -5.54
C GLY A 81 -17.21 -14.19 -4.89
N ASP A 82 -16.01 -13.95 -5.43
CA ASP A 82 -15.12 -12.90 -4.93
C ASP A 82 -15.69 -11.50 -5.22
N ARG A 83 -16.28 -11.35 -6.41
CA ARG A 83 -16.92 -10.09 -6.80
C ARG A 83 -18.14 -9.78 -5.95
N GLU A 84 -18.98 -10.77 -5.71
CA GLU A 84 -20.20 -10.63 -4.92
C GLU A 84 -19.90 -10.37 -3.44
N ARG A 85 -18.93 -11.10 -2.89
CA ARG A 85 -18.58 -11.00 -1.46
C ARG A 85 -17.70 -9.81 -1.12
N PHE A 86 -16.69 -9.54 -1.92
CA PHE A 86 -15.64 -8.55 -1.62
C PHE A 86 -15.65 -7.31 -2.51
N GLY A 87 -16.53 -7.24 -3.50
CA GLY A 87 -16.59 -6.13 -4.44
C GLY A 87 -15.34 -5.97 -5.33
N ILE A 88 -14.51 -7.03 -5.44
CA ILE A 88 -13.30 -7.00 -6.28
C ILE A 88 -13.66 -7.13 -7.75
N GLY A 89 -12.95 -6.41 -8.63
CA GLY A 89 -13.21 -6.43 -10.08
C GLY A 89 -14.36 -5.53 -10.51
N THR A 90 -14.76 -4.59 -9.67
CA THR A 90 -15.69 -3.52 -10.00
C THR A 90 -14.95 -2.29 -10.56
N VAL A 91 -15.69 -1.32 -11.11
CA VAL A 91 -15.11 -0.07 -11.63
C VAL A 91 -14.33 0.70 -10.54
N THR A 92 -14.82 0.68 -9.33
CA THR A 92 -14.22 1.37 -8.18
C THR A 92 -13.13 0.55 -7.47
N ASN A 93 -13.11 -0.75 -7.70
CA ASN A 93 -12.11 -1.67 -7.14
C ASN A 93 -11.62 -2.66 -8.22
N PRO A 94 -10.92 -2.15 -9.25
CA PRO A 94 -10.50 -2.95 -10.40
C PRO A 94 -9.36 -3.91 -10.04
N VAL A 95 -9.22 -4.97 -10.84
CA VAL A 95 -8.03 -5.82 -10.80
C VAL A 95 -6.88 -5.12 -11.50
N PHE A 96 -5.71 -5.18 -10.89
CA PHE A 96 -4.45 -4.71 -11.45
C PHE A 96 -3.29 -5.62 -11.00
N PRO A 97 -2.14 -5.62 -11.66
CA PRO A 97 -1.08 -6.61 -11.45
C PRO A 97 -0.59 -6.75 -10.00
N GLU A 98 -0.59 -5.66 -9.22
CA GLU A 98 -0.12 -5.63 -7.83
C GLU A 98 -1.27 -5.46 -6.83
N ILE A 99 -2.44 -6.02 -7.11
CA ILE A 99 -3.65 -5.85 -6.29
C ILE A 99 -3.47 -6.29 -4.82
N PHE A 100 -2.59 -7.26 -4.56
CA PHE A 100 -2.21 -7.67 -3.20
C PHE A 100 -0.93 -6.96 -2.74
N ARG A 101 0.14 -7.00 -3.54
CA ARG A 101 1.46 -6.52 -3.13
C ARG A 101 1.49 -5.03 -2.81
N ARG A 102 0.79 -4.22 -3.60
CA ARG A 102 0.78 -2.76 -3.40
C ARG A 102 0.13 -2.35 -2.07
N PRO A 103 -1.12 -2.75 -1.77
CA PRO A 103 -1.73 -2.42 -0.48
C PRO A 103 -1.05 -3.12 0.71
N ALA A 104 -0.53 -4.35 0.53
CA ALA A 104 0.24 -5.02 1.57
C ALA A 104 1.55 -4.29 1.90
N THR A 105 2.19 -3.66 0.91
CA THR A 105 3.36 -2.80 1.13
C THR A 105 2.96 -1.51 1.87
N ALA A 106 1.83 -0.90 1.53
CA ALA A 106 1.32 0.27 2.24
C ALA A 106 0.99 -0.04 3.72
N ALA A 107 0.34 -1.17 3.97
CA ALA A 107 0.06 -1.66 5.32
C ALA A 107 1.35 -1.97 6.10
N GLY A 108 2.33 -2.60 5.45
CA GLY A 108 3.64 -2.87 6.03
C GLY A 108 4.38 -1.60 6.45
N GLY A 109 4.31 -0.56 5.63
CA GLY A 109 4.84 0.76 5.97
C GLY A 109 4.15 1.39 7.19
N SER A 110 2.84 1.23 7.31
CA SER A 110 2.08 1.73 8.46
C SER A 110 2.41 0.95 9.75
N ILE A 111 2.59 -0.36 9.66
CA ILE A 111 3.03 -1.19 10.79
C ILE A 111 4.43 -0.75 11.24
N LEU A 112 5.37 -0.64 10.31
CA LEU A 112 6.73 -0.17 10.60
C LEU A 112 6.72 1.25 11.21
N ALA A 113 5.87 2.15 10.72
CA ALA A 113 5.72 3.48 11.29
C ALA A 113 5.31 3.41 12.76
N GLY A 114 4.37 2.55 13.11
CA GLY A 114 3.95 2.31 14.48
C GLY A 114 5.09 1.79 15.37
N GLU A 115 5.87 0.83 14.86
CA GLU A 115 7.03 0.28 15.58
C GLU A 115 8.11 1.34 15.83
N LEU A 116 8.45 2.14 14.82
CA LEU A 116 9.43 3.22 14.95
C LEU A 116 8.99 4.32 15.91
N LEU A 117 7.70 4.65 15.94
CA LEU A 117 7.14 5.67 16.83
C LEU A 117 7.05 5.24 18.29
N ALA A 118 7.22 3.95 18.61
CA ALA A 118 7.32 3.50 19.99
C ALA A 118 8.48 4.16 20.75
N GLU A 119 9.55 4.52 20.05
CA GLU A 119 10.71 5.27 20.60
C GLU A 119 10.56 6.80 20.41
N GLY A 120 9.40 7.26 19.95
CA GLY A 120 9.15 8.67 19.64
C GLY A 120 9.67 9.11 18.28
N GLY A 121 9.50 10.39 17.95
CA GLY A 121 9.97 10.97 16.69
C GLY A 121 8.86 11.30 15.70
N ILE A 122 9.22 11.46 14.44
CA ILE A 122 8.29 11.76 13.33
C ILE A 122 8.54 10.76 12.22
N VAL A 123 7.49 10.10 11.76
CA VAL A 123 7.53 9.18 10.61
C VAL A 123 6.45 9.60 9.61
N TYR A 124 6.84 9.73 8.35
CA TYR A 124 5.94 10.02 7.25
C TYR A 124 5.82 8.82 6.31
N ASN A 125 4.61 8.31 6.16
CA ASN A 125 4.25 7.23 5.23
C ASN A 125 3.19 7.72 4.25
N PRO A 126 3.56 8.25 3.08
CA PRO A 126 2.61 8.82 2.11
C PRO A 126 1.68 7.78 1.47
N ALA A 127 1.99 6.50 1.60
CA ALA A 127 1.20 5.39 1.07
C ALA A 127 0.19 4.82 2.09
N GLY A 128 0.15 5.35 3.30
CA GLY A 128 -0.65 4.84 4.41
C GLY A 128 -2.15 5.04 4.24
N GLY A 129 -2.80 4.17 3.49
CA GLY A 129 -4.24 4.17 3.27
C GLY A 129 -4.72 5.10 2.15
N THR A 130 -5.75 4.69 1.45
CA THR A 130 -6.30 5.45 0.32
C THR A 130 -7.81 5.64 0.41
N HIS A 131 -8.54 4.76 1.09
CA HIS A 131 -10.00 4.77 1.14
C HIS A 131 -10.55 3.95 2.32
N HIS A 132 -11.85 3.66 2.33
CA HIS A 132 -12.51 2.90 3.39
C HIS A 132 -11.83 1.55 3.63
N GLY A 133 -11.34 1.32 4.85
CA GLY A 133 -10.70 0.08 5.26
C GLY A 133 -11.71 -0.91 5.81
N MET A 134 -12.43 -1.61 4.94
CA MET A 134 -13.37 -2.66 5.30
C MET A 134 -12.64 -3.96 5.69
N PRO A 135 -13.23 -4.83 6.55
CA PRO A 135 -12.62 -6.11 6.90
C PRO A 135 -12.57 -7.08 5.71
N ASP A 136 -13.48 -6.97 4.79
CA ASP A 136 -13.64 -7.79 3.57
C ASP A 136 -14.36 -7.02 2.46
#